data_476ec06fbeac3a418ea9c1a4dc05aa52
#
_entry.id   476ec06fbeac3a418ea9c1a4dc05aa52
#
_cell.length_a   1.000
_cell.length_b   1.000
_cell.length_c   1.000
_cell.angle_alpha   90.00
_cell.angle_beta   90.00
_cell.angle_gamma   90.00
#
_symmetry.space_group_name_H-M   'P 1'
#
loop_
_entity.id
_entity.type
_entity.pdbx_description
1 polymer ?
#
loop_
_entity_poly.entity_id
_entity_poly.type
_entity_poly.pdbx_seq_one_letter_code
_entity_poly.pdbx_strand_id
1 'polypeptide(L)'
;MALRPEDMDFISNFSTIWAVFLGALLATLGGFAATQLEWYLERRRRERNAALFFGEVLSTLNILLGYAASTKRIGEPYGPITLRMFRSAVGEVDIYNRNRETLYDLRHAELRARIHTLTLRVNMSVDGVFDATNTIAAVQEQLRAPDLSEERRQELVKRIAALNENREGAFEFVMENAEQLKGVIRDLEPIARFSFDDMQRAVRNA
;
A
#
# COMPACT_ATOMS: atom_id res chain seq x y z
N MET A 1 -68.86 23.50 37.10
CA MET A 1 -67.74 24.42 37.35
C MET A 1 -67.12 24.71 35.97
N ALA A 2 -67.56 25.82 35.34
CA ALA A 2 -67.08 26.16 33.97
C ALA A 2 -65.74 26.88 34.09
N LEU A 3 -64.75 26.42 33.37
CA LEU A 3 -63.45 27.08 33.27
C LEU A 3 -63.64 28.47 32.66
N ARG A 4 -62.97 29.48 33.23
CA ARG A 4 -62.99 30.85 32.69
C ARG A 4 -62.32 30.90 31.33
N PRO A 5 -62.76 31.75 30.39
CA PRO A 5 -62.17 31.87 29.05
C PRO A 5 -60.66 32.14 29.12
N GLU A 6 -60.19 32.89 30.12
CA GLU A 6 -58.76 33.19 30.36
C GLU A 6 -57.92 31.94 30.70
N ASP A 7 -58.48 30.94 31.36
CA ASP A 7 -57.78 29.66 31.65
C ASP A 7 -57.65 28.79 30.39
N MET A 8 -58.60 28.90 29.46
CA MET A 8 -58.52 28.19 28.18
C MET A 8 -57.47 28.77 27.23
N ASP A 9 -57.31 30.10 27.20
CA ASP A 9 -56.25 30.77 26.43
C ASP A 9 -54.85 30.46 26.96
N PHE A 10 -54.72 30.39 28.29
CA PHE A 10 -53.43 30.00 28.90
C PHE A 10 -53.03 28.55 28.58
N ILE A 11 -53.98 27.61 28.64
CA ILE A 11 -53.71 26.20 28.30
C ILE A 11 -53.40 26.03 26.82
N SER A 12 -54.07 26.75 25.92
CA SER A 12 -53.78 26.69 24.46
C SER A 12 -52.44 27.29 24.12
N ASN A 13 -52.03 28.41 24.74
CA ASN A 13 -50.72 29.02 24.58
C ASN A 13 -49.61 28.12 25.11
N PHE A 14 -49.82 27.45 26.27
CA PHE A 14 -48.84 26.54 26.85
C PHE A 14 -48.62 25.31 25.97
N SER A 15 -49.66 24.73 25.41
CA SER A 15 -49.53 23.60 24.46
C SER A 15 -48.80 24.00 23.18
N THR A 16 -48.99 25.21 22.69
CA THR A 16 -48.33 25.74 21.49
C THR A 16 -46.82 25.96 21.75
N ILE A 17 -46.47 26.52 22.92
CA ILE A 17 -45.06 26.69 23.33
C ILE A 17 -44.35 25.36 23.43
N TRP A 18 -44.97 24.35 24.03
CA TRP A 18 -44.41 22.99 24.09
C TRP A 18 -44.27 22.33 22.74
N ALA A 19 -45.22 22.52 21.84
CA ALA A 19 -45.15 22.02 20.48
C ALA A 19 -43.97 22.62 19.70
N VAL A 20 -43.76 23.93 19.81
CA VAL A 20 -42.62 24.65 19.22
C VAL A 20 -41.29 24.17 19.81
N PHE A 21 -41.24 24.04 21.14
CA PHE A 21 -40.02 23.57 21.84
C PHE A 21 -39.67 22.13 21.42
N LEU A 22 -40.64 21.22 21.45
CA LEU A 22 -40.48 19.83 20.99
C LEU A 22 -40.06 19.77 19.52
N GLY A 23 -40.68 20.58 18.65
CA GLY A 23 -40.34 20.67 17.24
C GLY A 23 -38.88 21.13 17.04
N ALA A 24 -38.45 22.18 17.75
CA ALA A 24 -37.09 22.65 17.71
C ALA A 24 -36.07 21.61 18.23
N LEU A 25 -36.42 20.92 19.32
CA LEU A 25 -35.59 19.86 19.89
C LEU A 25 -35.44 18.69 18.91
N LEU A 26 -36.54 18.22 18.32
CA LEU A 26 -36.52 17.16 17.33
C LEU A 26 -35.76 17.54 16.07
N ALA A 27 -35.91 18.77 15.58
CA ALA A 27 -35.16 19.28 14.44
C ALA A 27 -33.63 19.32 14.74
N THR A 28 -33.24 19.76 15.94
CA THR A 28 -31.82 19.79 16.35
C THR A 28 -31.25 18.38 16.48
N LEU A 29 -31.99 17.46 17.14
CA LEU A 29 -31.56 16.07 17.30
C LEU A 29 -31.50 15.35 15.94
N GLY A 30 -32.47 15.59 15.06
CA GLY A 30 -32.49 15.04 13.70
C GLY A 30 -31.30 15.56 12.87
N GLY A 31 -31.02 16.84 12.91
CA GLY A 31 -29.86 17.43 12.26
C GLY A 31 -28.54 16.87 12.77
N PHE A 32 -28.39 16.74 14.09
CA PHE A 32 -27.20 16.13 14.69
C PHE A 32 -27.04 14.66 14.28
N ALA A 33 -28.10 13.86 14.33
CA ALA A 33 -28.08 12.47 13.94
C ALA A 33 -27.73 12.30 12.44
N ALA A 34 -28.28 13.16 11.57
CA ALA A 34 -27.96 13.17 10.15
C ALA A 34 -26.48 13.47 9.91
N THR A 35 -25.94 14.50 10.58
CA THR A 35 -24.50 14.84 10.47
C THR A 35 -23.60 13.70 10.96
N GLN A 36 -23.95 13.04 12.07
CA GLN A 36 -23.18 11.91 12.60
C GLN A 36 -23.19 10.72 11.64
N LEU A 37 -24.36 10.44 11.02
CA LEU A 37 -24.48 9.38 10.04
C LEU A 37 -23.66 9.67 8.77
N GLU A 38 -23.70 10.91 8.29
CA GLU A 38 -22.91 11.35 7.14
C GLU A 38 -21.40 11.19 7.40
N TRP A 39 -20.92 11.64 8.55
CA TRP A 39 -19.53 11.46 8.99
C TRP A 39 -19.12 9.99 9.05
N TYR A 40 -19.98 9.15 9.56
CA TYR A 40 -19.73 7.71 9.67
C TYR A 40 -19.64 7.06 8.28
N LEU A 41 -20.55 7.40 7.36
CA LEU A 41 -20.58 6.88 6.00
C LEU A 41 -19.35 7.37 5.20
N GLU A 42 -19.01 8.65 5.32
CA GLU A 42 -17.85 9.24 4.66
C GLU A 42 -16.55 8.59 5.13
N ARG A 43 -16.40 8.39 6.44
CA ARG A 43 -15.24 7.70 7.00
C ARG A 43 -15.11 6.26 6.50
N ARG A 44 -16.21 5.52 6.41
CA ARG A 44 -16.20 4.17 5.83
C ARG A 44 -15.85 4.17 4.35
N ARG A 45 -16.33 5.16 3.62
CA ARG A 45 -16.00 5.32 2.21
C ARG A 45 -14.51 5.58 2.00
N ARG A 46 -13.93 6.48 2.79
CA ARG A 46 -12.48 6.77 2.75
C ARG A 46 -11.65 5.53 3.06
N GLU A 47 -11.97 4.83 4.13
CA GLU A 47 -11.30 3.58 4.51
C GLU A 47 -11.35 2.53 3.39
N ARG A 48 -12.51 2.35 2.77
CA ARG A 48 -12.67 1.44 1.63
C ARG A 48 -11.83 1.87 0.42
N ASN A 49 -11.84 3.16 0.09
CA ASN A 49 -11.08 3.68 -1.04
C ASN A 49 -9.57 3.53 -0.80
N ALA A 50 -9.09 3.79 0.41
CA ALA A 50 -7.71 3.55 0.79
C ALA A 50 -7.33 2.07 0.67
N ALA A 51 -8.20 1.16 1.13
CA ALA A 51 -7.97 -0.28 1.02
C ALA A 51 -7.94 -0.76 -0.43
N LEU A 52 -8.82 -0.23 -1.30
CA LEU A 52 -8.79 -0.50 -2.74
C LEU A 52 -7.48 -0.03 -3.36
N PHE A 53 -7.13 1.23 -3.14
CA PHE A 53 -5.92 1.82 -3.69
C PHE A 53 -4.65 1.06 -3.28
N PHE A 54 -4.44 0.83 -1.98
CA PHE A 54 -3.26 0.09 -1.53
C PHE A 54 -3.29 -1.37 -1.95
N GLY A 55 -4.45 -2.00 -1.99
CA GLY A 55 -4.60 -3.35 -2.49
C GLY A 55 -4.19 -3.49 -3.96
N GLU A 56 -4.56 -2.55 -4.83
CA GLU A 56 -4.16 -2.50 -6.23
C GLU A 56 -2.65 -2.28 -6.39
N VAL A 57 -2.08 -1.29 -5.71
CA VAL A 57 -0.64 -0.99 -5.75
C VAL A 57 0.18 -2.19 -5.28
N LEU A 58 -0.17 -2.79 -4.13
CA LEU A 58 0.56 -3.94 -3.59
C LEU A 58 0.38 -5.19 -4.44
N SER A 59 -0.79 -5.38 -5.07
CA SER A 59 -1.03 -6.49 -6.01
C SER A 59 -0.18 -6.34 -7.27
N THR A 60 -0.12 -5.14 -7.85
CA THR A 60 0.74 -4.87 -9.01
C THR A 60 2.22 -5.08 -8.65
N LEU A 61 2.65 -4.56 -7.50
CA LEU A 61 4.00 -4.79 -6.98
C LEU A 61 4.31 -6.28 -6.87
N ASN A 62 3.43 -7.07 -6.25
CA ASN A 62 3.61 -8.51 -6.10
C ASN A 62 3.68 -9.25 -7.46
N ILE A 63 2.89 -8.85 -8.46
CA ILE A 63 2.93 -9.39 -9.81
C ILE A 63 4.29 -9.11 -10.47
N LEU A 64 4.78 -7.87 -10.40
CA LEU A 64 6.06 -7.47 -10.98
C LEU A 64 7.24 -8.23 -10.36
N LEU A 65 7.23 -8.40 -9.03
CA LEU A 65 8.23 -9.22 -8.33
C LEU A 65 8.16 -10.69 -8.75
N GLY A 66 6.96 -11.23 -8.94
CA GLY A 66 6.76 -12.58 -9.47
C GLY A 66 7.30 -12.75 -10.90
N TYR A 67 7.14 -11.76 -11.76
CA TYR A 67 7.75 -11.75 -13.10
C TYR A 67 9.27 -11.66 -13.03
N ALA A 68 9.84 -10.81 -12.15
CA ALA A 68 11.29 -10.75 -11.93
C ALA A 68 11.86 -12.11 -11.51
N ALA A 69 11.16 -12.82 -10.60
CA ALA A 69 11.56 -14.17 -10.20
C ALA A 69 11.49 -15.19 -11.35
N SER A 70 10.47 -15.09 -12.20
CA SER A 70 10.30 -15.98 -13.35
C SER A 70 11.36 -15.72 -14.41
N THR A 71 11.64 -14.46 -14.75
CA THR A 71 12.64 -14.08 -15.75
C THR A 71 14.05 -14.42 -15.31
N LYS A 72 14.36 -14.33 -14.02
CA LYS A 72 15.66 -14.79 -13.44
C LYS A 72 15.91 -16.27 -13.69
N ARG A 73 14.85 -17.11 -13.68
CA ARG A 73 14.97 -18.57 -13.89
C ARG A 73 15.07 -18.99 -15.35
N ILE A 74 14.45 -18.22 -16.26
CA ILE A 74 14.31 -18.63 -17.67
C ILE A 74 15.41 -18.02 -18.53
N GLY A 75 15.90 -16.85 -18.19
CA GLY A 75 16.85 -16.08 -18.97
C GLY A 75 18.18 -15.86 -18.26
N GLU A 76 18.85 -14.78 -18.64
CA GLU A 76 20.03 -14.31 -17.95
C GLU A 76 19.65 -13.82 -16.55
N PRO A 77 20.18 -14.44 -15.47
CA PRO A 77 19.97 -13.94 -14.12
C PRO A 77 20.43 -12.47 -14.02
N TYR A 78 19.56 -11.61 -13.53
CA TYR A 78 19.81 -10.16 -13.46
C TYR A 78 20.04 -9.47 -14.81
N GLY A 79 19.58 -10.07 -15.90
CA GLY A 79 19.61 -9.47 -17.24
C GLY A 79 18.62 -8.30 -17.38
N PRO A 80 18.62 -7.63 -18.54
CA PRO A 80 17.83 -6.42 -18.79
C PRO A 80 16.33 -6.58 -18.48
N ILE A 81 15.77 -7.79 -18.72
CA ILE A 81 14.33 -8.05 -18.48
C ILE A 81 14.05 -8.08 -16.98
N THR A 82 14.82 -8.86 -16.20
CA THR A 82 14.68 -8.92 -14.73
C THR A 82 14.82 -7.54 -14.09
N LEU A 83 15.85 -6.80 -14.52
CA LEU A 83 16.08 -5.43 -14.00
C LEU A 83 14.97 -4.46 -14.41
N ARG A 84 14.33 -4.64 -15.58
CA ARG A 84 13.18 -3.85 -15.99
C ARG A 84 11.97 -4.11 -15.08
N MET A 85 11.71 -5.37 -14.73
CA MET A 85 10.62 -5.69 -13.78
C MET A 85 10.85 -5.03 -12.41
N PHE A 86 12.08 -5.04 -11.92
CA PHE A 86 12.42 -4.33 -10.69
C PHE A 86 12.24 -2.81 -10.80
N ARG A 87 12.63 -2.17 -11.92
CA ARG A 87 12.36 -0.73 -12.12
C ARG A 87 10.88 -0.41 -12.12
N SER A 88 10.06 -1.28 -12.74
CA SER A 88 8.61 -1.13 -12.69
C SER A 88 8.07 -1.29 -11.26
N ALA A 89 8.61 -2.23 -10.50
CA ALA A 89 8.26 -2.42 -9.08
C ALA A 89 8.60 -1.18 -8.23
N VAL A 90 9.77 -0.55 -8.45
CA VAL A 90 10.12 0.73 -7.81
C VAL A 90 9.12 1.84 -8.19
N GLY A 91 8.64 1.86 -9.43
CA GLY A 91 7.57 2.77 -9.86
C GLY A 91 6.29 2.64 -9.03
N GLU A 92 5.88 1.40 -8.67
CA GLU A 92 4.74 1.17 -7.76
C GLU A 92 5.03 1.66 -6.33
N VAL A 93 6.26 1.48 -5.85
CA VAL A 93 6.70 2.04 -4.56
C VAL A 93 6.63 3.57 -4.57
N ASP A 94 6.97 4.22 -5.68
CA ASP A 94 6.85 5.68 -5.84
C ASP A 94 5.39 6.14 -5.84
N ILE A 95 4.47 5.36 -6.44
CA ILE A 95 3.02 5.62 -6.36
C ILE A 95 2.56 5.54 -4.91
N TYR A 96 2.97 4.50 -4.18
CA TYR A 96 2.72 4.38 -2.74
C TYR A 96 3.24 5.60 -1.96
N ASN A 97 4.48 5.99 -2.17
CA ASN A 97 5.13 7.08 -1.43
C ASN A 97 4.41 8.42 -1.63
N ARG A 98 3.95 8.71 -2.86
CA ARG A 98 3.21 9.94 -3.20
C ARG A 98 1.81 9.99 -2.57
N ASN A 99 1.23 8.83 -2.25
CA ASN A 99 -0.12 8.72 -1.69
C ASN A 99 -0.12 8.21 -0.24
N ARG A 100 1.03 8.24 0.43
CA ARG A 100 1.22 7.67 1.77
C ARG A 100 0.28 8.27 2.82
N GLU A 101 -0.15 9.50 2.65
CA GLU A 101 -1.09 10.15 3.58
C GLU A 101 -2.45 9.44 3.62
N THR A 102 -2.93 8.88 2.50
CA THR A 102 -4.19 8.11 2.48
C THR A 102 -4.14 6.82 3.30
N LEU A 103 -2.93 6.38 3.70
CA LEU A 103 -2.77 5.24 4.60
C LEU A 103 -3.45 5.49 5.96
N TYR A 104 -3.54 6.75 6.41
CA TYR A 104 -4.21 7.11 7.65
C TYR A 104 -5.74 6.95 7.62
N ASP A 105 -6.33 6.81 6.44
CA ASP A 105 -7.76 6.50 6.30
C ASP A 105 -8.07 5.05 6.72
N LEU A 106 -7.10 4.14 6.68
CA LEU A 106 -7.22 2.79 7.24
C LEU A 106 -7.22 2.87 8.78
N ARG A 107 -8.23 2.25 9.42
CA ARG A 107 -8.37 2.29 10.90
C ARG A 107 -7.32 1.44 11.62
N HIS A 108 -6.97 0.30 11.05
CA HIS A 108 -6.08 -0.68 11.66
C HIS A 108 -4.63 -0.22 11.63
N ALA A 109 -4.13 0.25 12.78
CA ALA A 109 -2.76 0.77 12.90
C ALA A 109 -1.69 -0.28 12.55
N GLU A 110 -1.92 -1.53 12.93
CA GLU A 110 -1.01 -2.64 12.61
C GLU A 110 -0.93 -2.88 11.10
N LEU A 111 -2.08 -2.88 10.40
CA LEU A 111 -2.11 -3.03 8.95
C LEU A 111 -1.36 -1.89 8.25
N ARG A 112 -1.54 -0.64 8.72
CA ARG A 112 -0.77 0.52 8.22
C ARG A 112 0.74 0.33 8.39
N ALA A 113 1.16 -0.11 9.57
CA ALA A 113 2.56 -0.35 9.87
C ALA A 113 3.14 -1.47 8.99
N ARG A 114 2.40 -2.56 8.80
CA ARG A 114 2.81 -3.68 7.92
C ARG A 114 2.96 -3.23 6.47
N ILE A 115 1.97 -2.51 5.92
CA ILE A 115 2.03 -1.95 4.56
C ILE A 115 3.30 -1.10 4.41
N HIS A 116 3.50 -0.15 5.32
CA HIS A 116 4.65 0.75 5.26
C HIS A 116 5.99 0.01 5.35
N THR A 117 6.12 -0.89 6.32
CA THR A 117 7.37 -1.63 6.54
C THR A 117 7.71 -2.53 5.36
N LEU A 118 6.71 -3.25 4.81
CA LEU A 118 6.93 -4.14 3.67
C LEU A 118 7.30 -3.37 2.41
N THR A 119 6.62 -2.26 2.12
CA THR A 119 6.96 -1.41 0.97
C THR A 119 8.38 -0.87 1.08
N LEU A 120 8.79 -0.41 2.26
CA LEU A 120 10.16 0.04 2.52
C LEU A 120 11.18 -1.08 2.34
N ARG A 121 10.92 -2.27 2.88
CA ARG A 121 11.81 -3.44 2.75
C ARG A 121 11.97 -3.87 1.29
N VAL A 122 10.89 -3.91 0.53
CA VAL A 122 10.95 -4.21 -0.91
C VAL A 122 11.82 -3.20 -1.63
N ASN A 123 11.61 -1.91 -1.38
CA ASN A 123 12.42 -0.86 -2.01
C ASN A 123 13.91 -1.05 -1.72
N MET A 124 14.28 -1.16 -0.44
CA MET A 124 15.66 -1.34 -0.01
C MET A 124 16.32 -2.58 -0.61
N SER A 125 15.56 -3.68 -0.70
CA SER A 125 16.08 -4.94 -1.27
C SER A 125 16.31 -4.82 -2.77
N VAL A 126 15.39 -4.18 -3.49
CA VAL A 126 15.51 -3.94 -4.94
C VAL A 126 16.69 -2.99 -5.22
N ASP A 127 16.86 -1.94 -4.42
CA ASP A 127 18.02 -1.04 -4.50
C ASP A 127 19.33 -1.82 -4.29
N GLY A 128 19.37 -2.75 -3.32
CA GLY A 128 20.51 -3.64 -3.11
C GLY A 128 20.86 -4.50 -4.33
N VAL A 129 19.85 -5.00 -5.05
CA VAL A 129 20.07 -5.73 -6.31
C VAL A 129 20.67 -4.83 -7.38
N PHE A 130 20.17 -3.58 -7.53
CA PHE A 130 20.72 -2.63 -8.49
C PHE A 130 22.15 -2.21 -8.15
N ASP A 131 22.43 -1.88 -6.90
CA ASP A 131 23.74 -1.44 -6.44
C ASP A 131 24.80 -2.54 -6.66
N ALA A 132 24.49 -3.77 -6.29
CA ALA A 132 25.37 -4.90 -6.52
C ALA A 132 25.59 -5.12 -8.03
N THR A 133 24.53 -5.06 -8.85
CA THR A 133 24.63 -5.25 -10.31
C THR A 133 25.49 -4.18 -10.96
N ASN A 134 25.30 -2.91 -10.61
CA ASN A 134 26.07 -1.79 -11.13
C ASN A 134 27.53 -1.88 -10.70
N THR A 135 27.76 -2.25 -9.44
CA THR A 135 29.12 -2.41 -8.90
C THR A 135 29.84 -3.58 -9.58
N ILE A 136 29.18 -4.70 -9.82
CA ILE A 136 29.75 -5.84 -10.57
C ILE A 136 30.16 -5.39 -11.96
N ALA A 137 29.31 -4.67 -12.69
CA ALA A 137 29.62 -4.17 -14.01
C ALA A 137 30.86 -3.25 -14.00
N ALA A 138 30.97 -2.36 -13.03
CA ALA A 138 32.12 -1.48 -12.86
C ALA A 138 33.43 -2.26 -12.54
N VAL A 139 33.38 -3.30 -11.71
CA VAL A 139 34.53 -4.15 -11.39
C VAL A 139 34.93 -5.01 -12.60
N GLN A 140 33.94 -5.51 -13.36
CA GLN A 140 34.21 -6.24 -14.61
C GLN A 140 34.96 -5.37 -15.64
N GLU A 141 34.61 -4.09 -15.74
CA GLU A 141 35.29 -3.17 -16.62
C GLU A 141 36.77 -2.95 -16.17
N GLN A 142 36.99 -2.87 -14.87
CA GLN A 142 38.37 -2.82 -14.34
C GLN A 142 39.15 -4.09 -14.69
N LEU A 143 38.52 -5.28 -14.68
CA LEU A 143 39.17 -6.54 -15.05
C LEU A 143 39.63 -6.62 -16.53
N ARG A 144 39.05 -5.79 -17.40
CA ARG A 144 39.42 -5.73 -18.83
C ARG A 144 40.68 -4.92 -19.10
N ALA A 145 41.22 -4.20 -18.10
CA ALA A 145 42.43 -3.43 -18.28
C ALA A 145 43.61 -4.35 -18.64
N PRO A 146 44.41 -4.02 -19.71
CA PRO A 146 45.46 -4.90 -20.20
C PRO A 146 46.64 -5.04 -19.24
N ASP A 147 46.92 -4.01 -18.45
CA ASP A 147 48.13 -3.92 -17.59
C ASP A 147 47.84 -4.31 -16.13
N LEU A 148 46.88 -5.16 -15.90
CA LEU A 148 46.47 -5.57 -14.55
C LEU A 148 47.43 -6.62 -14.00
N SER A 149 48.00 -6.38 -12.80
CA SER A 149 48.82 -7.40 -12.11
C SER A 149 47.95 -8.60 -11.71
N GLU A 150 48.53 -9.80 -11.63
CA GLU A 150 47.84 -11.03 -11.27
C GLU A 150 47.19 -10.93 -9.88
N GLU A 151 47.85 -10.31 -8.91
CA GLU A 151 47.33 -10.07 -7.57
C GLU A 151 46.08 -9.22 -7.61
N ARG A 152 46.09 -8.12 -8.38
CA ARG A 152 44.96 -7.23 -8.52
C ARG A 152 43.79 -7.91 -9.23
N ARG A 153 44.08 -8.73 -10.23
CA ARG A 153 43.07 -9.54 -10.91
C ARG A 153 42.35 -10.50 -9.96
N GLN A 154 43.09 -11.21 -9.12
CA GLN A 154 42.56 -12.11 -8.11
C GLN A 154 41.71 -11.38 -7.07
N GLU A 155 42.14 -10.20 -6.64
CA GLU A 155 41.37 -9.37 -5.73
C GLU A 155 39.99 -8.96 -6.34
N LEU A 156 39.99 -8.50 -7.60
CA LEU A 156 38.77 -8.10 -8.31
C LEU A 156 37.84 -9.30 -8.52
N VAL A 157 38.37 -10.49 -8.84
CA VAL A 157 37.56 -11.72 -8.95
C VAL A 157 36.89 -12.07 -7.62
N LYS A 158 37.64 -12.01 -6.50
CA LYS A 158 37.06 -12.25 -5.16
C LYS A 158 35.98 -11.21 -4.85
N ARG A 159 36.20 -9.96 -5.22
CA ARG A 159 35.21 -8.88 -5.03
C ARG A 159 33.92 -9.14 -5.81
N ILE A 160 34.04 -9.60 -7.06
CA ILE A 160 32.84 -9.98 -7.87
C ILE A 160 32.09 -11.14 -7.22
N ALA A 161 32.80 -12.15 -6.69
CA ALA A 161 32.16 -13.27 -6.00
C ALA A 161 31.35 -12.81 -4.79
N ALA A 162 31.90 -11.96 -3.94
CA ALA A 162 31.21 -11.39 -2.78
C ALA A 162 30.00 -10.52 -3.19
N LEU A 163 30.15 -9.72 -4.25
CA LEU A 163 29.04 -8.91 -4.77
C LEU A 163 27.90 -9.75 -5.35
N ASN A 164 28.22 -10.87 -6.01
CA ASN A 164 27.20 -11.82 -6.49
C ASN A 164 26.44 -12.44 -5.32
N GLU A 165 27.13 -12.84 -4.25
CA GLU A 165 26.48 -13.36 -3.03
C GLU A 165 25.55 -12.32 -2.40
N ASN A 166 26.03 -11.09 -2.25
CA ASN A 166 25.19 -9.98 -1.75
C ASN A 166 23.95 -9.74 -2.64
N ARG A 167 24.11 -9.79 -3.96
CA ARG A 167 23.02 -9.62 -4.92
C ARG A 167 21.97 -10.75 -4.80
N GLU A 168 22.44 -12.00 -4.65
CA GLU A 168 21.53 -13.14 -4.39
C GLU A 168 20.79 -12.97 -3.08
N GLY A 169 21.47 -12.62 -2.00
CA GLY A 169 20.82 -12.36 -0.70
C GLY A 169 19.79 -11.23 -0.76
N ALA A 170 20.11 -10.14 -1.47
CA ALA A 170 19.14 -9.05 -1.70
C ALA A 170 17.91 -9.55 -2.48
N PHE A 171 18.11 -10.36 -3.52
CA PHE A 171 17.03 -10.95 -4.29
C PHE A 171 16.16 -11.89 -3.45
N GLU A 172 16.76 -12.77 -2.65
CA GLU A 172 16.02 -13.66 -1.74
C GLU A 172 15.16 -12.85 -0.78
N PHE A 173 15.72 -11.77 -0.24
CA PHE A 173 14.97 -10.89 0.66
C PHE A 173 13.81 -10.16 -0.06
N VAL A 174 13.95 -9.80 -1.34
CA VAL A 174 12.81 -9.32 -2.16
C VAL A 174 11.71 -10.38 -2.21
N MET A 175 12.06 -11.65 -2.45
CA MET A 175 11.07 -12.73 -2.59
C MET A 175 10.37 -13.05 -1.27
N GLU A 176 11.09 -13.04 -0.16
CA GLU A 176 10.49 -13.19 1.17
C GLU A 176 9.47 -12.09 1.48
N ASN A 177 9.82 -10.84 1.15
CA ASN A 177 8.89 -9.72 1.32
C ASN A 177 7.68 -9.82 0.35
N ALA A 178 7.87 -10.31 -0.88
CA ALA A 178 6.78 -10.57 -1.82
C ALA A 178 5.76 -11.58 -1.27
N GLU A 179 6.21 -12.65 -0.59
CA GLU A 179 5.30 -13.59 0.08
C GLU A 179 4.51 -12.90 1.22
N GLN A 180 5.16 -12.02 1.99
CA GLN A 180 4.48 -11.27 3.05
C GLN A 180 3.45 -10.27 2.50
N LEU A 181 3.69 -9.68 1.31
CA LEU A 181 2.72 -8.81 0.63
C LEU A 181 1.39 -9.51 0.39
N LYS A 182 1.39 -10.79 0.02
CA LYS A 182 0.16 -11.57 -0.19
C LYS A 182 -0.73 -11.62 1.05
N GLY A 183 -0.12 -11.69 2.23
CA GLY A 183 -0.85 -11.63 3.50
C GLY A 183 -1.53 -10.28 3.71
N VAL A 184 -0.81 -9.19 3.46
CA VAL A 184 -1.34 -7.82 3.59
C VAL A 184 -2.46 -7.55 2.57
N ILE A 185 -2.29 -8.01 1.32
CA ILE A 185 -3.31 -7.88 0.27
C ILE A 185 -4.61 -8.58 0.72
N ARG A 186 -4.52 -9.81 1.24
CA ARG A 186 -5.68 -10.53 1.79
C ARG A 186 -6.35 -9.80 2.96
N ASP A 187 -5.57 -9.17 3.83
CA ASP A 187 -6.11 -8.40 4.96
C ASP A 187 -6.86 -7.13 4.50
N LEU A 188 -6.53 -6.60 3.31
CA LEU A 188 -7.22 -5.45 2.70
C LEU A 188 -8.55 -5.83 2.02
N GLU A 189 -8.71 -7.06 1.51
CA GLU A 189 -9.90 -7.50 0.77
C GLU A 189 -11.23 -7.27 1.51
N PRO A 190 -11.40 -7.64 2.79
CA PRO A 190 -12.65 -7.41 3.51
C PRO A 190 -12.97 -5.93 3.71
N ILE A 191 -11.95 -5.07 3.82
CA ILE A 191 -12.10 -3.61 3.95
C ILE A 191 -12.48 -3.01 2.60
N ALA A 192 -11.77 -3.40 1.53
CA ALA A 192 -12.01 -2.99 0.15
C ALA A 192 -13.35 -3.53 -0.39
N ARG A 193 -13.85 -4.64 0.15
CA ARG A 193 -14.96 -5.43 -0.40
C ARG A 193 -14.70 -5.83 -1.86
N PHE A 194 -13.48 -6.26 -2.12
CA PHE A 194 -12.99 -6.60 -3.45
C PHE A 194 -11.94 -7.70 -3.35
N SER A 195 -11.94 -8.66 -4.28
CA SER A 195 -10.94 -9.73 -4.35
C SER A 195 -9.81 -9.32 -5.29
N PHE A 196 -8.62 -9.13 -4.75
CA PHE A 196 -7.42 -8.84 -5.53
C PHE A 196 -6.86 -10.09 -6.22
N ASP A 197 -7.16 -11.28 -5.70
CA ASP A 197 -6.80 -12.54 -6.35
C ASP A 197 -7.49 -12.71 -7.70
N ASP A 198 -8.75 -12.28 -7.84
CA ASP A 198 -9.48 -12.29 -9.11
C ASP A 198 -8.87 -11.32 -10.12
N MET A 199 -8.46 -10.14 -9.67
CA MET A 199 -7.73 -9.17 -10.50
C MET A 199 -6.41 -9.74 -11.00
N GLN A 200 -5.62 -10.37 -10.12
CA GLN A 200 -4.34 -10.99 -10.50
C GLN A 200 -4.53 -12.13 -11.50
N ARG A 201 -5.60 -12.93 -11.36
CA ARG A 201 -5.95 -13.99 -12.32
C ARG A 201 -6.35 -13.42 -13.67
N ALA A 202 -7.15 -12.36 -13.70
CA ALA A 202 -7.55 -11.69 -14.94
C ALA A 202 -6.33 -11.15 -15.72
N VAL A 203 -5.39 -10.49 -15.04
CA VAL A 203 -4.15 -9.96 -15.64
C VAL A 203 -3.25 -11.09 -16.17
N ARG A 204 -3.22 -12.25 -15.50
CA ARG A 204 -2.39 -13.40 -15.92
C ARG A 204 -2.92 -14.10 -17.16
N ASN A 205 -4.23 -14.01 -17.41
CA ASN A 205 -4.92 -14.66 -18.52
C ASN A 205 -5.12 -13.73 -19.74
N ALA A 206 -4.75 -12.46 -19.64
CA ALA A 206 -4.77 -11.48 -20.72
C ALA A 206 -3.43 -11.44 -21.46
#